data_a6747f36e4d1c7e8da909ed92c65d721
#
_entry.id   a6747f36e4d1c7e8da909ed92c65d721
#
_cell.length_a   1.000
_cell.length_b   1.000
_cell.length_c   1.000
_cell.angle_alpha   90.00
_cell.angle_beta   90.00
_cell.angle_gamma   90.00
#
_symmetry.space_group_name_H-M   'P 1'
#
loop_
_entity.id
_entity.type
_entity.pdbx_description
1 polymer ?
#
loop_
_entity_poly.entity_id
_entity_poly.type
_entity_poly.pdbx_seq_one_letter_code
_entity_poly.pdbx_strand_id
1 'polypeptide(L)'
;MKDIETLRKELSELDLKIIELVHRRQVLSEEVGAIKREKGRPTRDYQREKLVIELAKSHAKELGVDPSMVVDLMQLLIQSSLKTQESARVKEEGQGNGKRVLVIGGLGRMGAWFAEFMSMQGYEVHIADINLDKEDDSHFINWANTNDDYDITVIATPLRQSIEILEKILETGRRGMLFDIASIKSPIKEILSKISEKGMKVTSIHPMFGPDTDLLTGKHVVFMNLDDHGTHLEIMKLHDFKMLSLIHI
;
A
#
# COMPACT_ATOMS: atom_id res chain seq x y z
N MET A 1 1.81 -52.11 12.61
CA MET A 1 1.98 -50.96 11.70
C MET A 1 0.64 -50.22 11.68
N LYS A 2 0.64 -48.90 11.85
CA LYS A 2 -0.58 -48.10 11.69
C LYS A 2 -1.06 -48.21 10.24
N ASP A 3 -2.38 -48.23 10.02
CA ASP A 3 -2.92 -48.18 8.68
C ASP A 3 -2.84 -46.73 8.09
N ILE A 4 -3.03 -46.60 6.78
CA ILE A 4 -2.84 -45.35 6.07
C ILE A 4 -3.87 -44.26 6.53
N GLU A 5 -5.09 -44.67 6.89
CA GLU A 5 -6.14 -43.73 7.34
C GLU A 5 -5.80 -43.17 8.72
N THR A 6 -5.27 -43.98 9.62
CA THR A 6 -4.75 -43.54 10.93
C THR A 6 -3.62 -42.53 10.75
N LEU A 7 -2.66 -42.77 9.85
CA LEU A 7 -1.56 -41.85 9.59
C LEU A 7 -2.04 -40.52 8.94
N ARG A 8 -2.98 -40.58 8.02
CA ARG A 8 -3.59 -39.40 7.43
C ARG A 8 -4.30 -38.55 8.47
N LYS A 9 -5.03 -39.17 9.40
CA LYS A 9 -5.68 -38.46 10.49
C LYS A 9 -4.67 -37.76 11.40
N GLU A 10 -3.58 -38.46 11.78
CA GLU A 10 -2.53 -37.86 12.59
C GLU A 10 -1.84 -36.70 11.88
N LEU A 11 -1.62 -36.77 10.54
CA LEU A 11 -1.10 -35.67 9.76
C LEU A 11 -2.05 -34.47 9.77
N SER A 12 -3.36 -34.68 9.55
CA SER A 12 -4.33 -33.60 9.60
C SER A 12 -4.41 -32.93 10.97
N GLU A 13 -4.29 -33.69 12.05
CA GLU A 13 -4.22 -33.12 13.42
C GLU A 13 -2.96 -32.27 13.63
N LEU A 14 -1.82 -32.66 13.03
CA LEU A 14 -0.59 -31.87 13.06
C LEU A 14 -0.72 -30.59 12.24
N ASP A 15 -1.34 -30.65 11.05
CA ASP A 15 -1.59 -29.49 10.20
C ASP A 15 -2.43 -28.43 10.94
N LEU A 16 -3.48 -28.86 11.66
CA LEU A 16 -4.28 -27.95 12.48
C LEU A 16 -3.46 -27.29 13.60
N LYS A 17 -2.59 -28.05 14.27
CA LYS A 17 -1.68 -27.49 15.29
C LYS A 17 -0.68 -26.48 14.72
N ILE A 18 -0.20 -26.71 13.49
CA ILE A 18 0.65 -25.72 12.81
C ILE A 18 -0.12 -24.41 12.62
N ILE A 19 -1.37 -24.49 12.15
CA ILE A 19 -2.22 -23.29 11.97
C ILE A 19 -2.45 -22.56 13.30
N GLU A 20 -2.73 -23.29 14.39
CA GLU A 20 -2.88 -22.70 15.73
C GLU A 20 -1.60 -22.00 16.19
N LEU A 21 -0.43 -22.60 15.96
CA LEU A 21 0.87 -21.99 16.30
C LEU A 21 1.17 -20.76 15.45
N VAL A 22 0.80 -20.76 14.16
CA VAL A 22 0.89 -19.59 13.29
C VAL A 22 0.02 -18.46 13.83
N HIS A 23 -1.25 -18.74 14.16
CA HIS A 23 -2.15 -17.76 14.76
C HIS A 23 -1.56 -17.15 16.05
N ARG A 24 -1.13 -17.99 16.98
CA ARG A 24 -0.51 -17.52 18.24
C ARG A 24 0.71 -16.64 17.99
N ARG A 25 1.53 -17.01 17.01
CA ARG A 25 2.70 -16.22 16.61
C ARG A 25 2.30 -14.86 16.06
N GLN A 26 1.23 -14.77 15.26
CA GLN A 26 0.71 -13.52 14.75
C GLN A 26 0.25 -12.60 15.89
N VAL A 27 -0.54 -13.10 16.83
CA VAL A 27 -0.98 -12.31 18.01
C VAL A 27 0.22 -11.72 18.77
N LEU A 28 1.24 -12.54 19.09
CA LEU A 28 2.45 -12.04 19.75
C LEU A 28 3.21 -11.02 18.90
N SER A 29 3.18 -11.16 17.58
CA SER A 29 3.81 -10.20 16.66
C SER A 29 3.07 -8.86 16.64
N GLU A 30 1.76 -8.85 16.74
CA GLU A 30 0.95 -7.63 16.87
C GLU A 30 1.26 -6.88 18.17
N GLU A 31 1.36 -7.59 19.29
CA GLU A 31 1.76 -7.01 20.57
C GLU A 31 3.17 -6.38 20.49
N VAL A 32 4.13 -7.08 19.88
CA VAL A 32 5.46 -6.52 19.63
C VAL A 32 5.38 -5.28 18.75
N GLY A 33 4.54 -5.28 17.72
CA GLY A 33 4.29 -4.14 16.84
C GLY A 33 3.75 -2.94 17.62
N ALA A 34 2.77 -3.13 18.50
CA ALA A 34 2.21 -2.09 19.35
C ALA A 34 3.29 -1.46 20.27
N ILE A 35 4.09 -2.27 20.95
CA ILE A 35 5.20 -1.81 21.78
C ILE A 35 6.26 -1.04 20.97
N LYS A 36 6.54 -1.47 19.75
CA LYS A 36 7.49 -0.76 18.87
C LYS A 36 6.96 0.63 18.51
N ARG A 37 5.66 0.74 18.16
CA ARG A 37 5.01 2.03 17.84
C ARG A 37 5.05 2.98 19.02
N GLU A 38 4.63 2.51 20.20
CA GLU A 38 4.66 3.30 21.46
C GLU A 38 6.07 3.86 21.74
N LYS A 39 7.12 3.08 21.44
CA LYS A 39 8.52 3.48 21.66
C LYS A 39 9.17 4.16 20.44
N GLY A 40 8.43 4.49 19.41
CA GLY A 40 8.96 5.10 18.18
C GLY A 40 10.00 4.25 17.44
N ARG A 41 9.96 2.93 17.60
CA ARG A 41 10.91 2.01 16.95
C ARG A 41 10.44 1.62 15.55
N PRO A 42 11.36 1.35 14.61
CA PRO A 42 10.99 0.90 13.28
C PRO A 42 10.30 -0.46 13.34
N THR A 43 9.35 -0.68 12.42
CA THR A 43 8.63 -1.95 12.29
C THR A 43 9.60 -3.10 12.01
N ARG A 44 10.52 -2.90 11.06
CA ARG A 44 11.48 -3.91 10.65
C ARG A 44 12.76 -3.88 11.49
N ASP A 45 13.23 -5.06 11.89
CA ASP A 45 14.46 -5.26 12.66
C ASP A 45 15.28 -6.37 12.00
N TYR A 46 16.17 -5.98 11.11
CA TYR A 46 17.00 -6.92 10.35
C TYR A 46 17.91 -7.80 11.22
N GLN A 47 18.39 -7.28 12.36
CA GLN A 47 19.23 -8.07 13.27
C GLN A 47 18.40 -9.17 13.92
N ARG A 48 17.20 -8.85 14.36
CA ARG A 48 16.27 -9.83 14.93
C ARG A 48 15.83 -10.87 13.92
N GLU A 49 15.53 -10.47 12.68
CA GLU A 49 15.18 -11.38 11.58
C GLU A 49 16.29 -12.40 11.36
N LYS A 50 17.55 -11.95 11.28
CA LYS A 50 18.71 -12.82 11.12
C LYS A 50 18.84 -13.82 12.27
N LEU A 51 18.70 -13.37 13.50
CA LEU A 51 18.77 -14.26 14.69
C LEU A 51 17.68 -15.33 14.68
N VAL A 52 16.45 -14.95 14.28
CA VAL A 52 15.33 -15.91 14.19
C VAL A 52 15.61 -16.99 13.14
N ILE A 53 16.13 -16.60 11.98
CA ILE A 53 16.47 -17.53 10.89
C ILE A 53 17.61 -18.46 11.32
N GLU A 54 18.67 -17.96 11.93
CA GLU A 54 19.80 -18.80 12.37
C GLU A 54 19.38 -19.79 13.45
N LEU A 55 18.54 -19.36 14.41
CA LEU A 55 18.00 -20.26 15.43
C LEU A 55 17.16 -21.39 14.80
N ALA A 56 16.30 -21.03 13.84
CA ALA A 56 15.47 -22.01 13.14
C ALA A 56 16.29 -23.01 12.34
N LYS A 57 17.35 -22.56 11.65
CA LYS A 57 18.29 -23.44 10.93
C LYS A 57 18.99 -24.44 11.86
N SER A 58 19.44 -23.97 13.03
CA SER A 58 20.10 -24.83 13.99
C SER A 58 19.17 -25.94 14.48
N HIS A 59 17.96 -25.55 14.85
CA HIS A 59 16.96 -26.47 15.36
C HIS A 59 16.47 -27.47 14.28
N ALA A 60 16.35 -27.02 13.03
CA ALA A 60 16.04 -27.89 11.90
C ALA A 60 17.09 -29.05 11.76
N LYS A 61 18.38 -28.73 11.88
CA LYS A 61 19.45 -29.70 11.82
C LYS A 61 19.38 -30.74 12.94
N GLU A 62 19.05 -30.30 14.17
CA GLU A 62 18.89 -31.20 15.32
C GLU A 62 17.74 -32.19 15.11
N LEU A 63 16.65 -31.74 14.44
CA LEU A 63 15.48 -32.58 14.15
C LEU A 63 15.61 -33.41 12.86
N GLY A 64 16.67 -33.23 12.07
CA GLY A 64 16.82 -33.87 10.77
C GLY A 64 15.85 -33.32 9.69
N VAL A 65 15.38 -32.10 9.85
CA VAL A 65 14.52 -31.40 8.89
C VAL A 65 15.41 -30.59 7.94
N ASP A 66 15.02 -30.48 6.65
CA ASP A 66 15.77 -29.68 5.70
C ASP A 66 15.80 -28.20 6.14
N PRO A 67 17.00 -27.63 6.40
CA PRO A 67 17.13 -26.25 6.83
C PRO A 67 16.63 -25.23 5.80
N SER A 68 16.68 -25.54 4.49
CA SER A 68 16.20 -24.63 3.44
C SER A 68 14.69 -24.45 3.53
N MET A 69 13.93 -25.52 3.66
CA MET A 69 12.49 -25.50 3.87
C MET A 69 12.11 -24.70 5.12
N VAL A 70 12.85 -24.88 6.21
CA VAL A 70 12.57 -24.13 7.46
C VAL A 70 12.87 -22.64 7.31
N VAL A 71 13.91 -22.26 6.56
CA VAL A 71 14.20 -20.86 6.25
C VAL A 71 13.05 -20.22 5.46
N ASP A 72 12.58 -20.88 4.41
CA ASP A 72 11.48 -20.38 3.59
C ASP A 72 10.20 -20.18 4.42
N LEU A 73 9.87 -21.16 5.27
CA LEU A 73 8.75 -21.07 6.21
C LEU A 73 8.91 -19.86 7.15
N MET A 74 10.09 -19.69 7.75
CA MET A 74 10.32 -18.57 8.68
C MET A 74 10.30 -17.22 7.99
N GLN A 75 10.79 -17.11 6.75
CA GLN A 75 10.69 -15.90 5.96
C GLN A 75 9.23 -15.54 5.66
N LEU A 76 8.41 -16.51 5.27
CA LEU A 76 6.97 -16.32 5.07
C LEU A 76 6.27 -15.80 6.34
N LEU A 77 6.56 -16.41 7.48
CA LEU A 77 6.01 -16.00 8.78
C LEU A 77 6.49 -14.61 9.23
N ILE A 78 7.75 -14.25 8.94
CA ILE A 78 8.29 -12.92 9.21
C ILE A 78 7.60 -11.89 8.32
N GLN A 79 7.47 -12.13 7.02
CA GLN A 79 6.80 -11.24 6.08
C GLN A 79 5.34 -11.01 6.48
N SER A 80 4.60 -12.07 6.82
CA SER A 80 3.22 -11.96 7.32
C SER A 80 3.12 -11.07 8.57
N SER A 81 4.03 -11.26 9.51
CA SER A 81 4.08 -10.45 10.75
C SER A 81 4.38 -8.97 10.47
N LEU A 82 5.32 -8.69 9.57
CA LEU A 82 5.67 -7.33 9.18
C LEU A 82 4.49 -6.64 8.47
N LYS A 83 3.79 -7.34 7.58
CA LYS A 83 2.59 -6.84 6.91
C LYS A 83 1.52 -6.42 7.93
N THR A 84 1.21 -7.28 8.90
CA THR A 84 0.23 -6.97 9.95
C THR A 84 0.64 -5.76 10.78
N GLN A 85 1.91 -5.70 11.21
CA GLN A 85 2.43 -4.56 12.00
C GLN A 85 2.40 -3.25 11.20
N GLU A 86 2.74 -3.27 9.92
CA GLU A 86 2.74 -2.10 9.05
C GLU A 86 1.30 -1.62 8.79
N SER A 87 0.38 -2.53 8.45
CA SER A 87 -1.04 -2.18 8.28
C SER A 87 -1.67 -1.58 9.54
N ALA A 88 -1.33 -2.12 10.72
CA ALA A 88 -1.77 -1.54 11.99
C ALA A 88 -1.22 -0.13 12.21
N ARG A 89 0.06 0.09 11.86
CA ARG A 89 0.70 1.40 11.92
C ARG A 89 0.05 2.41 10.99
N VAL A 90 -0.20 2.02 9.73
CA VAL A 90 -0.89 2.86 8.73
C VAL A 90 -2.25 3.33 9.25
N LYS A 91 -3.02 2.41 9.85
CA LYS A 91 -4.33 2.73 10.43
C LYS A 91 -4.24 3.68 11.63
N GLU A 92 -3.30 3.45 12.53
CA GLU A 92 -3.15 4.21 13.79
C GLU A 92 -2.61 5.63 13.51
N GLU A 93 -1.67 5.76 12.56
CA GLU A 93 -1.03 7.01 12.20
C GLU A 93 -1.75 7.76 11.06
N GLY A 94 -2.78 7.16 10.47
CA GLY A 94 -3.54 7.72 9.35
C GLY A 94 -4.20 9.06 9.68
N GLN A 95 -4.20 10.00 8.73
CA GLN A 95 -4.71 11.36 8.90
C GLN A 95 -5.88 11.70 7.97
N GLY A 96 -6.53 10.69 7.41
CA GLY A 96 -7.65 10.87 6.51
C GLY A 96 -8.80 11.64 7.15
N ASN A 97 -9.16 11.29 8.40
CA ASN A 97 -10.20 11.97 9.19
C ASN A 97 -11.51 12.19 8.40
N GLY A 98 -11.89 11.22 7.57
CA GLY A 98 -13.08 11.31 6.72
C GLY A 98 -12.97 12.25 5.52
N LYS A 99 -11.79 12.79 5.21
CA LYS A 99 -11.56 13.52 3.96
C LYS A 99 -11.78 12.59 2.77
N ARG A 100 -12.25 13.18 1.66
CA ARG A 100 -12.70 12.43 0.49
C ARG A 100 -11.59 12.30 -0.55
N VAL A 101 -11.40 11.08 -1.04
CA VAL A 101 -10.43 10.77 -2.10
C VAL A 101 -11.15 10.15 -3.29
N LEU A 102 -10.89 10.65 -4.49
CA LEU A 102 -11.30 10.02 -5.74
C LEU A 102 -10.11 9.31 -6.38
N VAL A 103 -10.25 8.02 -6.64
CA VAL A 103 -9.25 7.25 -7.40
C VAL A 103 -9.80 6.95 -8.80
N ILE A 104 -9.26 7.64 -9.80
CA ILE A 104 -9.63 7.43 -11.22
C ILE A 104 -8.76 6.31 -11.78
N GLY A 105 -9.39 5.27 -12.30
CA GLY A 105 -8.75 3.99 -12.66
C GLY A 105 -8.62 3.06 -11.47
N GLY A 106 -9.54 3.15 -10.50
CA GLY A 106 -9.48 2.46 -9.22
C GLY A 106 -9.66 0.94 -9.30
N LEU A 107 -10.20 0.39 -10.38
CA LEU A 107 -10.25 -1.07 -10.62
C LEU A 107 -8.94 -1.61 -11.23
N GLY A 108 -8.06 -0.73 -11.73
CA GLY A 108 -6.71 -1.10 -12.14
C GLY A 108 -5.87 -1.56 -10.94
N ARG A 109 -4.85 -2.41 -11.18
CA ARG A 109 -4.04 -3.01 -10.10
C ARG A 109 -3.42 -1.98 -9.16
N MET A 110 -2.81 -0.91 -9.70
CA MET A 110 -2.23 0.17 -8.86
C MET A 110 -3.31 1.09 -8.30
N GLY A 111 -4.40 1.33 -9.04
CA GLY A 111 -5.54 2.11 -8.55
C GLY A 111 -6.20 1.47 -7.33
N ALA A 112 -6.45 0.17 -7.38
CA ALA A 112 -6.98 -0.61 -6.25
C ALA A 112 -6.04 -0.58 -5.04
N TRP A 113 -4.73 -0.70 -5.28
CA TRP A 113 -3.72 -0.55 -4.22
C TRP A 113 -3.80 0.82 -3.54
N PHE A 114 -3.90 1.92 -4.33
CA PHE A 114 -4.05 3.27 -3.76
C PHE A 114 -5.37 3.46 -3.04
N ALA A 115 -6.46 2.91 -3.57
CA ALA A 115 -7.77 2.97 -2.93
C ALA A 115 -7.74 2.30 -1.55
N GLU A 116 -7.19 1.09 -1.46
CA GLU A 116 -7.01 0.38 -0.19
C GLU A 116 -6.09 1.13 0.77
N PHE A 117 -4.95 1.63 0.28
CA PHE A 117 -3.98 2.37 1.09
C PHE A 117 -4.58 3.66 1.68
N MET A 118 -5.34 4.43 0.90
CA MET A 118 -6.01 5.64 1.39
C MET A 118 -7.14 5.28 2.37
N SER A 119 -7.90 4.23 2.10
CA SER A 119 -8.95 3.75 3.01
C SER A 119 -8.37 3.34 4.38
N MET A 120 -7.24 2.63 4.39
CA MET A 120 -6.55 2.27 5.65
C MET A 120 -6.12 3.49 6.46
N GLN A 121 -5.84 4.62 5.83
CA GLN A 121 -5.49 5.88 6.50
C GLN A 121 -6.71 6.69 6.97
N GLY A 122 -7.92 6.17 6.83
CA GLY A 122 -9.16 6.80 7.29
C GLY A 122 -9.74 7.84 6.32
N TYR A 123 -9.36 7.79 5.04
CA TYR A 123 -10.04 8.55 3.99
C TYR A 123 -11.34 7.86 3.56
N GLU A 124 -12.33 8.64 3.18
CA GLU A 124 -13.51 8.18 2.43
C GLU A 124 -13.11 8.08 0.96
N VAL A 125 -13.01 6.84 0.45
CA VAL A 125 -12.48 6.58 -0.88
C VAL A 125 -13.61 6.30 -1.85
N HIS A 126 -13.65 7.07 -2.94
CA HIS A 126 -14.51 6.85 -4.09
C HIS A 126 -13.66 6.39 -5.28
N ILE A 127 -14.23 5.51 -6.09
CA ILE A 127 -13.56 4.94 -7.26
C ILE A 127 -14.29 5.35 -8.52
N ALA A 128 -13.54 5.79 -9.53
CA ALA A 128 -14.06 5.97 -10.88
C ALA A 128 -13.29 5.07 -11.86
N ASP A 129 -14.01 4.21 -12.57
CA ASP A 129 -13.41 3.33 -13.56
C ASP A 129 -14.41 2.96 -14.66
N ILE A 130 -13.97 2.99 -15.92
CA ILE A 130 -14.81 2.65 -17.07
C ILE A 130 -15.20 1.17 -17.14
N ASN A 131 -14.54 0.32 -16.36
CA ASN A 131 -14.82 -1.12 -16.29
C ASN A 131 -15.79 -1.48 -15.16
N LEU A 132 -16.42 -0.51 -14.51
CA LEU A 132 -17.48 -0.77 -13.54
C LEU A 132 -18.74 -1.25 -14.26
N ASP A 133 -19.36 -2.30 -13.73
CA ASP A 133 -20.63 -2.82 -14.25
C ASP A 133 -21.81 -1.94 -13.85
N LYS A 134 -21.74 -1.27 -12.69
CA LYS A 134 -22.80 -0.45 -12.13
C LYS A 134 -22.25 0.63 -11.21
N GLU A 135 -22.87 1.81 -11.24
CA GLU A 135 -22.58 2.92 -10.32
C GLU A 135 -23.31 2.75 -8.99
N ASP A 136 -22.69 3.26 -7.92
CA ASP A 136 -23.28 3.44 -6.60
C ASP A 136 -22.79 4.76 -5.99
N ASP A 137 -23.01 4.99 -4.68
CA ASP A 137 -22.66 6.24 -4.00
C ASP A 137 -21.13 6.48 -3.93
N SER A 138 -20.32 5.44 -4.13
CA SER A 138 -18.86 5.49 -4.03
C SER A 138 -18.11 5.01 -5.29
N HIS A 139 -18.84 4.48 -6.28
CA HIS A 139 -18.28 3.92 -7.51
C HIS A 139 -18.95 4.51 -8.74
N PHE A 140 -18.16 5.11 -9.62
CA PHE A 140 -18.62 5.87 -10.79
C PHE A 140 -17.99 5.34 -12.08
N ILE A 141 -18.79 5.13 -13.12
CA ILE A 141 -18.27 4.76 -14.45
C ILE A 141 -17.54 5.97 -15.06
N ASN A 142 -18.11 7.16 -14.89
CA ASN A 142 -17.51 8.39 -15.38
C ASN A 142 -17.19 9.36 -14.25
N TRP A 143 -15.90 9.57 -14.00
CA TRP A 143 -15.42 10.49 -12.96
C TRP A 143 -15.93 11.94 -13.15
N ALA A 144 -16.25 12.36 -14.38
CA ALA A 144 -16.76 13.71 -14.66
C ALA A 144 -18.20 13.89 -14.19
N ASN A 145 -18.95 12.81 -13.94
CA ASN A 145 -20.31 12.86 -13.40
C ASN A 145 -20.34 13.01 -11.88
N THR A 146 -19.19 12.94 -11.22
CA THR A 146 -19.11 13.21 -9.79
C THR A 146 -19.23 14.71 -9.55
N ASN A 147 -20.32 15.13 -8.92
CA ASN A 147 -20.54 16.54 -8.54
C ASN A 147 -19.85 16.94 -7.24
N ASP A 148 -19.08 16.03 -6.68
CA ASP A 148 -18.51 16.20 -5.36
C ASP A 148 -17.10 16.81 -5.42
N ASP A 149 -16.82 17.71 -4.47
CA ASP A 149 -15.47 18.20 -4.20
C ASP A 149 -14.70 17.10 -3.43
N TYR A 150 -13.53 16.75 -3.93
CA TYR A 150 -12.62 15.80 -3.27
C TYR A 150 -11.41 16.56 -2.72
N ASP A 151 -10.96 16.16 -1.53
CA ASP A 151 -9.72 16.69 -0.95
C ASP A 151 -8.51 16.25 -1.76
N ILE A 152 -8.56 15.00 -2.28
CA ILE A 152 -7.50 14.41 -3.08
C ILE A 152 -8.10 13.69 -4.30
N THR A 153 -7.49 13.87 -5.46
CA THR A 153 -7.76 13.08 -6.67
C THR A 153 -6.50 12.36 -7.09
N VAL A 154 -6.59 11.04 -7.22
CA VAL A 154 -5.51 10.17 -7.70
C VAL A 154 -5.81 9.72 -9.11
N ILE A 155 -4.88 9.92 -10.05
CA ILE A 155 -5.00 9.41 -11.43
C ILE A 155 -4.14 8.16 -11.55
N ALA A 156 -4.80 7.01 -11.66
CA ALA A 156 -4.19 5.69 -11.74
C ALA A 156 -4.52 4.98 -13.08
N THR A 157 -4.77 5.75 -14.12
CA THR A 157 -5.10 5.25 -15.46
C THR A 157 -3.85 5.09 -16.33
N PRO A 158 -3.91 4.33 -17.43
CA PRO A 158 -2.84 4.31 -18.43
C PRO A 158 -2.56 5.71 -18.97
N LEU A 159 -1.29 5.98 -19.35
CA LEU A 159 -0.78 7.31 -19.67
C LEU A 159 -1.66 8.11 -20.65
N ARG A 160 -2.16 7.47 -21.72
CA ARG A 160 -3.01 8.16 -22.70
C ARG A 160 -4.30 8.69 -22.07
N GLN A 161 -4.98 7.85 -21.29
CA GLN A 161 -6.20 8.25 -20.58
C GLN A 161 -5.90 9.30 -19.52
N SER A 162 -4.74 9.21 -18.85
CA SER A 162 -4.32 10.22 -17.88
C SER A 162 -4.23 11.62 -18.50
N ILE A 163 -3.71 11.74 -19.73
CA ILE A 163 -3.64 13.01 -20.44
C ILE A 163 -5.04 13.57 -20.70
N GLU A 164 -5.94 12.75 -21.26
CA GLU A 164 -7.33 13.14 -21.56
C GLU A 164 -8.09 13.57 -20.28
N ILE A 165 -7.84 12.92 -19.15
CA ILE A 165 -8.41 13.25 -17.84
C ILE A 165 -7.86 14.58 -17.34
N LEU A 166 -6.54 14.79 -17.42
CA LEU A 166 -5.89 16.04 -16.99
C LEU A 166 -6.35 17.24 -17.82
N GLU A 167 -6.55 17.08 -19.14
CA GLU A 167 -7.13 18.11 -20.00
C GLU A 167 -8.53 18.53 -19.52
N LYS A 168 -9.38 17.58 -19.22
CA LYS A 168 -10.73 17.85 -18.68
C LYS A 168 -10.69 18.50 -17.30
N ILE A 169 -9.77 18.07 -16.42
CA ILE A 169 -9.59 18.70 -15.10
C ILE A 169 -9.14 20.15 -15.27
N LEU A 170 -8.24 20.43 -16.22
CA LEU A 170 -7.80 21.79 -16.54
C LEU A 170 -8.97 22.68 -17.02
N GLU A 171 -9.92 22.12 -17.80
CA GLU A 171 -11.12 22.82 -18.28
C GLU A 171 -12.14 23.07 -17.17
N THR A 172 -12.44 22.05 -16.37
CA THR A 172 -13.51 22.10 -15.36
C THR A 172 -13.13 22.82 -14.08
N GLY A 173 -11.82 22.93 -13.79
CA GLY A 173 -11.32 23.65 -12.61
C GLY A 173 -11.66 22.94 -11.29
N ARG A 174 -11.48 21.63 -11.20
CA ARG A 174 -11.66 20.87 -9.94
C ARG A 174 -10.83 21.48 -8.82
N ARG A 175 -11.31 21.31 -7.61
CA ARG A 175 -10.62 21.75 -6.38
C ARG A 175 -9.90 20.55 -5.73
N GLY A 176 -9.11 20.86 -4.69
CA GLY A 176 -8.36 19.87 -3.93
C GLY A 176 -6.96 19.62 -4.46
N MET A 177 -6.36 18.56 -4.00
CA MET A 177 -5.01 18.12 -4.37
C MET A 177 -5.11 17.05 -5.46
N LEU A 178 -4.25 17.13 -6.45
CA LEU A 178 -4.20 16.17 -7.55
C LEU A 178 -2.82 15.55 -7.65
N PHE A 179 -2.77 14.24 -7.82
CA PHE A 179 -1.54 13.58 -8.27
C PHE A 179 -1.81 12.41 -9.21
N ASP A 180 -0.88 12.17 -10.12
CA ASP A 180 -0.83 10.99 -10.96
C ASP A 180 0.26 10.01 -10.49
N ILE A 181 0.14 8.76 -10.94
CA ILE A 181 1.10 7.69 -10.63
C ILE A 181 1.84 7.15 -11.88
N ALA A 182 1.80 7.86 -13.00
CA ALA A 182 2.42 7.41 -14.24
C ALA A 182 3.94 7.27 -14.08
N SER A 183 4.52 6.23 -14.68
CA SER A 183 5.98 6.03 -14.68
C SER A 183 6.71 7.00 -15.60
N ILE A 184 6.06 7.41 -16.71
CA ILE A 184 6.63 8.31 -17.71
C ILE A 184 6.04 9.69 -17.51
N LYS A 185 6.87 10.66 -17.16
CA LYS A 185 6.46 12.02 -16.75
C LYS A 185 6.43 13.04 -17.89
N SER A 186 7.31 12.87 -18.88
CA SER A 186 7.48 13.84 -19.99
C SER A 186 6.16 14.25 -20.67
N PRO A 187 5.24 13.33 -21.04
CA PRO A 187 4.01 13.71 -21.73
C PRO A 187 2.98 14.46 -20.87
N ILE A 188 3.05 14.33 -19.55
CA ILE A 188 2.06 14.94 -18.63
C ILE A 188 2.58 16.19 -17.92
N LYS A 189 3.89 16.45 -18.00
CA LYS A 189 4.52 17.57 -17.26
C LYS A 189 3.90 18.92 -17.62
N GLU A 190 3.73 19.22 -18.90
CA GLU A 190 3.22 20.51 -19.35
C GLU A 190 1.79 20.76 -18.89
N ILE A 191 0.91 19.75 -18.96
CA ILE A 191 -0.48 19.89 -18.53
C ILE A 191 -0.60 20.02 -17.02
N LEU A 192 0.21 19.30 -16.24
CA LEU A 192 0.27 19.43 -14.79
C LEU A 192 0.74 20.84 -14.37
N SER A 193 1.73 21.41 -15.08
CA SER A 193 2.16 22.79 -14.84
C SER A 193 1.03 23.80 -15.11
N LYS A 194 0.28 23.65 -16.21
CA LYS A 194 -0.88 24.49 -16.51
C LYS A 194 -2.00 24.39 -15.45
N ILE A 195 -2.20 23.19 -14.89
CA ILE A 195 -3.16 22.97 -13.80
C ILE A 195 -2.68 23.69 -12.53
N SER A 196 -1.39 23.61 -12.22
CA SER A 196 -0.76 24.31 -11.08
C SER A 196 -0.86 25.83 -11.22
N GLU A 197 -0.60 26.38 -12.42
CA GLU A 197 -0.73 27.82 -12.73
C GLU A 197 -2.16 28.34 -12.50
N LYS A 198 -3.18 27.50 -12.61
CA LYS A 198 -4.57 27.83 -12.25
C LYS A 198 -4.86 27.77 -10.74
N GLY A 199 -3.84 27.51 -9.92
CA GLY A 199 -3.93 27.50 -8.46
C GLY A 199 -4.36 26.16 -7.84
N MET A 200 -4.42 25.08 -8.62
CA MET A 200 -4.68 23.75 -8.10
C MET A 200 -3.39 23.14 -7.54
N LYS A 201 -3.46 22.51 -6.36
CA LYS A 201 -2.34 21.78 -5.77
C LYS A 201 -2.09 20.51 -6.56
N VAL A 202 -0.96 20.44 -7.23
CA VAL A 202 -0.64 19.34 -8.15
C VAL A 202 0.76 18.81 -7.92
N THR A 203 0.92 17.49 -7.96
CA THR A 203 2.21 16.82 -8.05
C THR A 203 2.12 15.58 -8.92
N SER A 204 3.25 14.95 -9.18
CA SER A 204 3.30 13.68 -9.90
C SER A 204 4.20 12.73 -9.13
N ILE A 205 3.74 11.50 -8.90
CA ILE A 205 4.51 10.50 -8.17
C ILE A 205 4.78 9.29 -9.05
N HIS A 206 5.89 8.62 -8.81
CA HIS A 206 6.17 7.32 -9.41
C HIS A 206 6.50 6.32 -8.30
N PRO A 207 5.56 5.45 -7.93
CA PRO A 207 5.83 4.33 -7.05
C PRO A 207 6.82 3.37 -7.71
N MET A 208 7.98 3.16 -7.08
CA MET A 208 9.01 2.22 -7.54
C MET A 208 8.71 0.81 -7.03
N PHE A 209 7.43 0.44 -6.99
CA PHE A 209 6.94 -0.86 -6.54
C PHE A 209 5.66 -1.24 -7.29
N GLY A 210 5.33 -2.52 -7.28
CA GLY A 210 4.12 -3.04 -7.93
C GLY A 210 2.92 -3.14 -7.00
N PRO A 211 1.74 -3.45 -7.55
CA PRO A 211 0.49 -3.57 -6.80
C PRO A 211 0.46 -4.73 -5.79
N ASP A 212 1.35 -5.70 -5.95
CA ASP A 212 1.49 -6.83 -5.02
C ASP A 212 2.39 -6.50 -3.83
N THR A 213 2.64 -5.20 -3.58
CA THR A 213 3.49 -4.74 -2.48
C THR A 213 2.69 -4.70 -1.19
N ASP A 214 3.02 -5.62 -0.30
CA ASP A 214 2.44 -5.72 1.04
C ASP A 214 3.16 -4.87 2.09
N LEU A 215 4.44 -4.56 1.85
CA LEU A 215 5.29 -3.82 2.77
C LEU A 215 5.83 -2.55 2.10
N LEU A 216 5.60 -1.40 2.73
CA LEU A 216 6.10 -0.11 2.27
C LEU A 216 7.53 0.16 2.74
N THR A 217 7.92 -0.45 3.87
CA THR A 217 9.28 -0.29 4.42
C THR A 217 10.34 -0.70 3.39
N GLY A 218 11.23 0.23 3.03
CA GLY A 218 12.28 0.04 2.04
C GLY A 218 11.84 0.17 0.59
N LYS A 219 10.61 0.60 0.33
CA LYS A 219 10.15 0.98 -1.01
C LYS A 219 10.46 2.44 -1.29
N HIS A 220 10.49 2.81 -2.56
CA HIS A 220 10.80 4.16 -3.01
C HIS A 220 9.62 4.75 -3.76
N VAL A 221 9.39 6.04 -3.59
CA VAL A 221 8.51 6.86 -4.42
C VAL A 221 9.29 8.05 -4.93
N VAL A 222 9.24 8.26 -6.23
CA VAL A 222 9.83 9.44 -6.87
C VAL A 222 8.75 10.52 -6.93
N PHE A 223 9.06 11.72 -6.45
CA PHE A 223 8.20 12.90 -6.54
C PHE A 223 8.74 13.88 -7.55
N MET A 224 7.85 14.40 -8.40
CA MET A 224 8.15 15.51 -9.28
C MET A 224 7.68 16.81 -8.63
N ASN A 225 8.59 17.75 -8.43
CA ASN A 225 8.24 19.10 -8.01
C ASN A 225 7.70 19.87 -9.22
N LEU A 226 6.42 20.28 -9.18
CA LEU A 226 5.72 20.96 -10.26
C LEU A 226 5.28 22.37 -9.89
N ASP A 227 5.26 22.70 -8.60
CA ASP A 227 4.79 23.98 -8.11
C ASP A 227 5.67 24.55 -6.99
N ASP A 228 5.60 25.86 -6.80
CA ASP A 228 6.24 26.55 -5.70
C ASP A 228 5.44 26.46 -4.38
N HIS A 229 4.28 25.81 -4.40
CA HIS A 229 3.37 25.70 -3.26
C HIS A 229 3.74 24.54 -2.31
N GLY A 230 4.73 23.74 -2.68
CA GLY A 230 5.16 22.60 -1.87
C GLY A 230 4.12 21.46 -1.78
N THR A 231 3.26 21.32 -2.79
CA THR A 231 2.22 20.28 -2.85
C THR A 231 2.82 18.88 -2.69
N HIS A 232 4.01 18.64 -3.26
CA HIS A 232 4.74 17.40 -3.06
C HIS A 232 5.05 17.15 -1.57
N LEU A 233 5.37 18.20 -0.80
CA LEU A 233 5.62 18.11 0.65
C LEU A 233 4.33 17.82 1.43
N GLU A 234 3.18 18.30 0.98
CA GLU A 234 1.89 17.99 1.60
C GLU A 234 1.53 16.51 1.39
N ILE A 235 1.71 15.98 0.16
CA ILE A 235 1.50 14.56 -0.13
C ILE A 235 2.52 13.68 0.62
N MET A 236 3.76 14.13 0.74
CA MET A 236 4.77 13.45 1.56
C MET A 236 4.41 13.38 3.05
N LYS A 237 3.64 14.36 3.54
CA LYS A 237 3.13 14.39 4.93
C LYS A 237 1.92 13.47 5.14
N LEU A 238 1.30 12.96 4.06
CA LEU A 238 0.40 11.83 4.17
C LEU A 238 1.22 10.71 4.83
N HIS A 239 0.93 10.39 6.06
CA HIS A 239 1.82 9.89 7.13
C HIS A 239 2.73 8.72 6.71
N ASP A 240 2.33 7.94 5.73
CA ASP A 240 2.97 6.70 5.34
C ASP A 240 3.97 6.81 4.19
N PHE A 241 3.93 7.91 3.44
CA PHE A 241 5.02 8.20 2.51
C PHE A 241 6.36 8.51 3.22
N LYS A 242 6.33 8.79 4.53
CA LYS A 242 7.56 8.92 5.34
C LYS A 242 8.32 7.60 5.51
N MET A 243 7.64 6.47 5.38
CA MET A 243 8.26 5.14 5.40
C MET A 243 8.93 4.80 4.08
N LEU A 244 8.64 5.56 3.03
CA LEU A 244 9.20 5.42 1.71
C LEU A 244 10.47 6.28 1.59
N SER A 245 11.51 5.72 1.00
CA SER A 245 12.67 6.51 0.62
C SER A 245 12.28 7.42 -0.54
N LEU A 246 12.45 8.74 -0.36
CA LEU A 246 11.98 9.76 -1.29
C LEU A 246 13.12 10.17 -2.22
N ILE A 247 12.83 10.21 -3.51
CA ILE A 247 13.73 10.70 -4.55
C ILE A 247 13.03 11.90 -5.20
N HIS A 248 13.65 13.07 -5.10
CA HIS A 248 13.19 14.29 -5.79
C HIS A 248 13.83 14.37 -7.18
N ILE A 249 13.03 14.68 -8.19
CA ILE A 249 13.45 14.96 -9.56
C ILE A 249 12.92 16.32 -9.99
#